data_fae64c1fc076d02971c2e6aaa735e130
#
_entry.id   fae64c1fc076d02971c2e6aaa735e130
#
_cell.length_a   1.000
_cell.length_b   1.000
_cell.length_c   1.000
_cell.angle_alpha   90.00
_cell.angle_beta   90.00
_cell.angle_gamma   90.00
#
_symmetry.space_group_name_H-M   'P 1'
#
loop_
_entity.id
_entity.type
_entity.pdbx_description
1 polymer ?
#
loop_
_entity_poly.entity_id
_entity_poly.type
_entity_poly.pdbx_seq_one_letter_code
_entity_poly.pdbx_strand_id
1 'polypeptide(L)'
;KGNEMLHCMSEFFDIQPADIRMAYMRQRLLVLIFKEELTKMGVESTRDGDDILVNNAKLTVSIASVSITSIKIHFAFNIRDEGTPDVLDTIGIFEIKNKEDEFVFNENNLLDFVNNVVNSFIKELQTIELDISKTDVL
;
A
#
# COMPACT_ATOMS: atom_id res chain seq x y z
N LYS A 1 2.58 16.74 -17.48
CA LYS A 1 3.43 15.78 -17.14
C LYS A 1 3.17 15.17 -15.79
N GLY A 2 2.82 13.99 -15.72
CA GLY A 2 2.49 13.33 -14.49
C GLY A 2 3.71 12.79 -13.78
N ASN A 3 3.51 12.37 -12.56
CA ASN A 3 4.53 11.67 -11.81
C ASN A 3 4.66 10.24 -12.29
N GLU A 4 5.83 9.69 -12.18
CA GLU A 4 6.04 8.28 -12.41
C GLU A 4 5.53 7.51 -11.20
N MET A 5 4.69 6.50 -11.41
CA MET A 5 4.06 5.76 -10.33
C MET A 5 4.16 4.27 -10.57
N LEU A 6 4.16 3.52 -9.48
CA LEU A 6 4.02 2.07 -9.54
C LEU A 6 2.63 1.71 -9.07
N HIS A 7 1.97 0.83 -9.82
CA HIS A 7 0.57 0.46 -9.56
C HIS A 7 0.49 -1.02 -9.21
N CYS A 8 -0.30 -1.32 -8.19
CA CYS A 8 -0.63 -2.69 -7.82
C CYS A 8 -2.14 -2.84 -7.84
N MET A 9 -2.61 -3.88 -8.50
CA MET A 9 -4.04 -4.18 -8.59
C MET A 9 -4.29 -5.51 -7.91
N SER A 10 -5.31 -5.54 -7.05
CA SER A 10 -5.75 -6.76 -6.39
C SER A 10 -7.22 -6.97 -6.68
N GLU A 11 -7.61 -8.19 -6.99
CA GLU A 11 -9.02 -8.51 -7.21
C GLU A 11 -9.35 -9.80 -6.47
N PHE A 12 -10.49 -9.77 -5.75
CA PHE A 12 -10.90 -10.89 -4.91
C PHE A 12 -12.30 -11.33 -5.29
N PHE A 13 -12.47 -12.64 -5.41
CA PHE A 13 -13.76 -13.24 -5.76
C PHE A 13 -14.28 -14.14 -4.66
N ASP A 14 -13.66 -14.12 -3.49
CA ASP A 14 -13.90 -15.09 -2.44
C ASP A 14 -15.15 -14.86 -1.63
N ILE A 15 -15.73 -13.66 -1.69
CA ILE A 15 -16.94 -13.33 -0.95
C ILE A 15 -18.01 -12.89 -1.94
N GLN A 16 -19.17 -13.55 -1.87
CA GLN A 16 -20.27 -13.32 -2.79
C GLN A 16 -21.55 -13.09 -1.98
N PRO A 17 -22.23 -11.98 -2.18
CA PRO A 17 -21.88 -10.86 -3.05
C PRO A 17 -20.73 -10.06 -2.47
N ALA A 18 -20.01 -9.35 -3.32
CA ALA A 18 -18.88 -8.54 -2.88
C ALA A 18 -19.35 -7.42 -1.95
N ASP A 19 -18.58 -7.18 -0.91
CA ASP A 19 -18.97 -6.29 0.17
C ASP A 19 -18.02 -5.09 0.23
N ILE A 20 -18.58 -3.89 0.16
CA ILE A 20 -17.79 -2.66 0.16
C ILE A 20 -17.03 -2.48 1.48
N ARG A 21 -17.58 -2.92 2.61
CA ARG A 21 -16.86 -2.82 3.89
C ARG A 21 -15.62 -3.70 3.89
N MET A 22 -15.76 -4.91 3.36
CA MET A 22 -14.61 -5.81 3.23
C MET A 22 -13.57 -5.24 2.28
N ALA A 23 -14.00 -4.60 1.20
CA ALA A 23 -13.08 -3.96 0.27
C ALA A 23 -12.26 -2.88 0.98
N TYR A 24 -12.89 -2.04 1.77
CA TYR A 24 -12.19 -0.99 2.49
C TYR A 24 -11.29 -1.55 3.59
N MET A 25 -11.73 -2.59 4.28
CA MET A 25 -10.89 -3.22 5.30
C MET A 25 -9.64 -3.83 4.70
N ARG A 26 -9.76 -4.47 3.54
CA ARG A 26 -8.61 -5.05 2.86
C ARG A 26 -7.68 -3.97 2.30
N GLN A 27 -8.25 -2.88 1.80
CA GLN A 27 -7.45 -1.74 1.37
C GLN A 27 -6.61 -1.20 2.54
N ARG A 28 -7.24 -0.99 3.69
CA ARG A 28 -6.53 -0.49 4.87
C ARG A 28 -5.47 -1.46 5.35
N LEU A 29 -5.75 -2.76 5.27
CA LEU A 29 -4.76 -3.77 5.61
C LEU A 29 -3.53 -3.64 4.71
N LEU A 30 -3.73 -3.50 3.41
CA LEU A 30 -2.61 -3.32 2.48
C LEU A 30 -1.84 -2.04 2.79
N VAL A 31 -2.53 -0.95 3.07
CA VAL A 31 -1.90 0.32 3.41
C VAL A 31 -1.04 0.17 4.66
N LEU A 32 -1.56 -0.51 5.69
CA LEU A 32 -0.82 -0.73 6.92
C LEU A 32 0.42 -1.60 6.70
N ILE A 33 0.30 -2.62 5.86
CA ILE A 33 1.42 -3.49 5.53
C ILE A 33 2.49 -2.71 4.76
N PHE A 34 2.08 -1.87 3.82
CA PHE A 34 3.01 -1.01 3.09
C PHE A 34 3.79 -0.14 4.09
N LYS A 35 3.09 0.44 5.05
CA LYS A 35 3.72 1.27 6.07
C LYS A 35 4.72 0.46 6.91
N GLU A 36 4.35 -0.76 7.29
CA GLU A 36 5.27 -1.64 8.03
C GLU A 36 6.53 -1.93 7.24
N GLU A 37 6.39 -2.20 5.95
CA GLU A 37 7.55 -2.47 5.11
C GLU A 37 8.44 -1.24 4.95
N LEU A 38 7.84 -0.06 4.88
CA LEU A 38 8.63 1.18 4.91
C LEU A 38 9.43 1.29 6.21
N THR A 39 8.80 0.98 7.33
CA THR A 39 9.47 1.03 8.62
C THR A 39 10.67 0.08 8.67
N LYS A 40 10.52 -1.11 8.08
CA LYS A 40 11.63 -2.08 8.01
C LYS A 40 12.79 -1.54 7.19
N MET A 41 12.53 -0.66 6.25
CA MET A 41 13.57 -0.01 5.44
C MET A 41 14.16 1.23 6.13
N GLY A 42 13.72 1.53 7.34
CA GLY A 42 14.21 2.69 8.06
C GLY A 42 13.51 4.00 7.72
N VAL A 43 12.32 3.93 7.12
CA VAL A 43 11.57 5.11 6.73
C VAL A 43 10.47 5.37 7.73
N GLU A 44 10.47 6.57 8.30
CA GLU A 44 9.37 7.02 9.15
C GLU A 44 8.26 7.60 8.28
N SER A 45 7.04 7.21 8.57
CA SER A 45 5.88 7.69 7.83
C SER A 45 4.71 7.86 8.77
N THR A 46 3.71 8.58 8.30
CA THR A 46 2.44 8.71 9.01
C THR A 46 1.33 8.25 8.09
N ARG A 47 0.19 7.98 8.65
CA ARG A 47 -0.95 7.50 7.89
C ARG A 47 -2.18 8.32 8.24
N ASP A 48 -2.87 8.75 7.22
CA ASP A 48 -4.15 9.44 7.37
C ASP A 48 -5.17 8.70 6.50
N GLY A 49 -5.95 7.82 7.15
CA GLY A 49 -6.88 6.98 6.40
C GLY A 49 -6.13 6.02 5.49
N ASP A 50 -6.34 6.15 4.20
CA ASP A 50 -5.66 5.31 3.21
C ASP A 50 -4.44 5.98 2.60
N ASP A 51 -4.07 7.15 3.09
CA ASP A 51 -2.90 7.89 2.61
C ASP A 51 -1.70 7.64 3.52
N ILE A 52 -0.54 7.38 2.91
CA ILE A 52 0.72 7.34 3.64
C ILE A 52 1.51 8.58 3.25
N LEU A 53 2.01 9.26 4.28
CA LEU A 53 2.76 10.49 4.11
C LEU A 53 4.18 10.31 4.65
N VAL A 54 5.13 10.89 3.94
CA VAL A 54 6.52 10.97 4.39
C VAL A 54 6.88 12.44 4.35
N ASN A 55 7.37 12.97 5.46
CA ASN A 55 7.69 14.40 5.59
C ASN A 55 6.48 15.27 5.22
N ASN A 56 5.29 14.83 5.65
CA ASN A 56 4.02 15.52 5.41
C ASN A 56 3.62 15.59 3.93
N ALA A 57 4.25 14.81 3.07
CA ALA A 57 3.92 14.77 1.65
C ALA A 57 3.35 13.40 1.31
N LYS A 58 2.35 13.36 0.45
CA LYS A 58 1.68 12.11 0.10
C LYS A 58 2.55 11.24 -0.78
N LEU A 59 2.73 10.01 -0.36
CA LEU A 59 3.48 9.01 -1.13
C LEU A 59 2.54 8.12 -1.92
N THR A 60 1.37 7.79 -1.38
CA THR A 60 0.50 6.76 -1.94
C THR A 60 -0.88 7.30 -2.28
N VAL A 61 -1.54 6.58 -3.17
CA VAL A 61 -2.97 6.77 -3.45
C VAL A 61 -3.58 5.39 -3.68
N SER A 62 -4.79 5.18 -3.16
CA SER A 62 -5.44 3.89 -3.38
C SER A 62 -6.95 4.07 -3.47
N ILE A 63 -7.59 3.12 -4.14
CA ILE A 63 -9.03 3.10 -4.33
C ILE A 63 -9.51 1.68 -4.10
N ALA A 64 -10.56 1.53 -3.30
CA ALA A 64 -11.25 0.26 -3.11
C ALA A 64 -12.62 0.36 -3.75
N SER A 65 -13.01 -0.67 -4.47
CA SER A 65 -14.31 -0.71 -5.14
C SER A 65 -14.83 -2.14 -5.19
N VAL A 66 -16.12 -2.27 -5.49
CA VAL A 66 -16.72 -3.58 -5.65
C VAL A 66 -17.55 -3.60 -6.94
N SER A 67 -17.56 -4.77 -7.58
CA SER A 67 -18.58 -5.12 -8.56
C SER A 67 -19.54 -6.11 -7.89
N ILE A 68 -20.47 -6.67 -8.64
CA ILE A 68 -21.38 -7.66 -8.08
C ILE A 68 -20.59 -8.88 -7.57
N THR A 69 -19.53 -9.25 -8.25
CA THR A 69 -18.82 -10.50 -7.99
C THR A 69 -17.42 -10.35 -7.44
N SER A 70 -16.88 -9.14 -7.39
CA SER A 70 -15.48 -9.00 -6.97
C SER A 70 -15.22 -7.73 -6.18
N ILE A 71 -14.17 -7.80 -5.38
CA ILE A 71 -13.58 -6.67 -4.67
C ILE A 71 -12.32 -6.30 -5.43
N LYS A 72 -12.13 -5.00 -5.70
CA LYS A 72 -10.93 -4.51 -6.37
C LYS A 72 -10.24 -3.47 -5.51
N ILE A 73 -8.93 -3.58 -5.40
CA ILE A 73 -8.11 -2.59 -4.73
C ILE A 73 -7.03 -2.16 -5.71
N HIS A 74 -6.99 -0.85 -5.97
CA HIS A 74 -5.92 -0.27 -6.77
C HIS A 74 -5.06 0.55 -5.84
N PHE A 75 -3.82 0.14 -5.66
CA PHE A 75 -2.86 0.81 -4.78
C PHE A 75 -1.69 1.28 -5.62
N ALA A 76 -1.31 2.55 -5.44
CA ALA A 76 -0.21 3.10 -6.22
C ALA A 76 0.64 4.00 -5.33
N PHE A 77 1.91 4.13 -5.69
CA PHE A 77 2.77 5.09 -5.00
C PHE A 77 3.66 5.79 -6.02
N ASN A 78 4.07 7.00 -5.67
CA ASN A 78 4.92 7.79 -6.54
C ASN A 78 6.35 7.25 -6.49
N ILE A 79 6.96 7.06 -7.66
CA ILE A 79 8.38 6.71 -7.74
C ILE A 79 9.20 7.98 -7.75
N ARG A 80 8.85 8.91 -8.63
CA ARG A 80 9.45 10.23 -8.71
C ARG A 80 8.36 11.26 -8.78
N ASP A 81 8.57 12.36 -8.07
CA ASP A 81 7.63 13.45 -8.06
C ASP A 81 8.33 14.64 -8.71
N GLU A 82 8.31 14.67 -10.04
CA GLU A 82 9.04 15.66 -10.78
C GLU A 82 8.13 16.70 -11.34
N GLY A 83 8.47 17.96 -11.07
CA GLY A 83 7.94 19.04 -11.85
C GLY A 83 6.46 19.31 -11.69
N THR A 84 5.87 18.85 -10.64
CA THR A 84 4.49 19.18 -10.38
C THR A 84 4.45 20.42 -9.52
N PRO A 85 4.02 21.51 -10.03
CA PRO A 85 3.85 22.68 -9.18
C PRO A 85 2.64 22.43 -8.34
N ASP A 86 2.71 22.60 -7.11
CA ASP A 86 1.81 22.14 -6.47
C ASP A 86 1.16 22.69 -5.51
N VAL A 87 0.07 22.47 -5.62
CA VAL A 87 -0.96 22.65 -4.72
C VAL A 87 -1.01 21.50 -3.75
N LEU A 88 -0.52 20.37 -4.14
CA LEU A 88 -0.49 19.21 -3.29
C LEU A 88 0.95 18.81 -3.05
N ASP A 89 1.27 18.65 -1.78
CA ASP A 89 2.58 18.12 -1.45
C ASP A 89 2.58 16.63 -1.68
N THR A 90 3.37 16.19 -2.64
CA THR A 90 3.57 14.77 -2.93
C THR A 90 5.06 14.46 -2.89
N ILE A 91 5.40 13.20 -2.71
CA ILE A 91 6.78 12.76 -2.65
C ILE A 91 6.91 11.45 -3.39
N GLY A 92 8.03 11.25 -4.10
CA GLY A 92 8.35 9.99 -4.73
C GLY A 92 9.23 9.14 -3.84
N ILE A 93 9.13 7.81 -3.99
CA ILE A 93 9.84 6.90 -3.11
C ILE A 93 11.36 7.04 -3.25
N PHE A 94 11.84 7.42 -4.45
CA PHE A 94 13.27 7.64 -4.66
C PHE A 94 13.80 8.90 -3.99
N GLU A 95 12.89 9.75 -3.48
CA GLU A 95 13.28 10.99 -2.80
C GLU A 95 13.35 10.84 -1.30
N ILE A 96 12.99 9.66 -0.79
CA ILE A 96 12.91 9.42 0.66
C ILE A 96 14.31 9.14 1.20
N LYS A 97 14.62 9.79 2.33
CA LYS A 97 15.88 9.58 3.04
C LYS A 97 15.61 9.01 4.43
N ASN A 98 16.59 8.28 4.94
CA ASN A 98 16.53 7.77 6.31
C ASN A 98 17.08 8.80 7.29
N LYS A 99 17.24 8.39 8.55
CA LYS A 99 17.70 9.28 9.61
C LYS A 99 19.15 9.72 9.40
N GLU A 100 19.93 8.92 8.65
CA GLU A 100 21.31 9.25 8.33
C GLU A 100 21.43 10.10 7.06
N ASP A 101 20.29 10.63 6.58
CA ASP A 101 20.23 11.47 5.38
C ASP A 101 20.69 10.75 4.12
N GLU A 102 20.45 9.45 4.06
CA GLU A 102 20.79 8.63 2.90
C GLU A 102 19.52 8.22 2.16
N PHE A 103 19.58 8.20 0.83
CA PHE A 103 18.46 7.70 0.03
C PHE A 103 18.26 6.22 0.31
N VAL A 104 17.00 5.82 0.53
CA VAL A 104 16.67 4.46 0.92
C VAL A 104 16.41 3.58 -0.29
N PHE A 105 15.76 4.13 -1.31
CA PHE A 105 15.30 3.35 -2.46
C PHE A 105 16.01 3.75 -3.73
N ASN A 106 16.26 2.76 -4.57
CA ASN A 106 16.87 2.95 -5.88
C ASN A 106 16.33 1.89 -6.83
N GLU A 107 16.79 1.91 -8.07
CA GLU A 107 16.29 0.97 -9.07
C GLU A 107 16.68 -0.47 -8.76
N ASN A 108 17.68 -0.68 -7.92
CA ASN A 108 18.14 -2.04 -7.60
C ASN A 108 17.32 -2.69 -6.51
N ASN A 109 16.74 -1.90 -5.57
CA ASN A 109 16.02 -2.49 -4.43
C ASN A 109 14.50 -2.25 -4.46
N LEU A 110 14.00 -1.46 -5.40
CA LEU A 110 12.59 -1.13 -5.42
C LEU A 110 11.72 -2.35 -5.64
N LEU A 111 12.09 -3.21 -6.59
CA LEU A 111 11.28 -4.40 -6.88
C LEU A 111 11.25 -5.36 -5.70
N ASP A 112 12.37 -5.52 -5.01
CA ASP A 112 12.41 -6.35 -3.81
C ASP A 112 11.47 -5.81 -2.74
N PHE A 113 11.47 -4.49 -2.56
CA PHE A 113 10.54 -3.86 -1.62
C PHE A 113 9.09 -4.13 -2.01
N VAL A 114 8.74 -3.96 -3.27
CA VAL A 114 7.39 -4.19 -3.75
C VAL A 114 7.00 -5.66 -3.53
N ASN A 115 7.90 -6.58 -3.84
CA ASN A 115 7.64 -8.00 -3.62
C ASN A 115 7.42 -8.31 -2.15
N ASN A 116 8.16 -7.67 -1.25
CA ASN A 116 7.96 -7.85 0.18
C ASN A 116 6.59 -7.37 0.62
N VAL A 117 6.12 -6.24 0.09
CA VAL A 117 4.78 -5.73 0.40
C VAL A 117 3.73 -6.73 -0.08
N VAL A 118 3.83 -7.18 -1.33
CA VAL A 118 2.84 -8.09 -1.90
C VAL A 118 2.82 -9.41 -1.14
N ASN A 119 3.99 -9.96 -0.87
CA ASN A 119 4.08 -11.25 -0.17
C ASN A 119 3.56 -11.13 1.27
N SER A 120 3.84 -10.03 1.95
CA SER A 120 3.34 -9.80 3.30
C SER A 120 1.82 -9.67 3.31
N PHE A 121 1.25 -9.00 2.31
CA PHE A 121 -0.19 -8.87 2.19
C PHE A 121 -0.85 -10.23 1.95
N ILE A 122 -0.31 -11.01 1.02
CA ILE A 122 -0.84 -12.35 0.74
C ILE A 122 -0.75 -13.24 1.98
N LYS A 123 0.38 -13.20 2.66
CA LYS A 123 0.57 -14.02 3.86
C LYS A 123 -0.41 -13.63 4.96
N GLU A 124 -0.64 -12.32 5.13
CA GLU A 124 -1.58 -11.85 6.14
C GLU A 124 -2.99 -12.37 5.85
N LEU A 125 -3.41 -12.29 4.60
CA LEU A 125 -4.73 -12.81 4.21
C LEU A 125 -4.82 -14.31 4.45
N GLN A 126 -3.76 -15.06 4.17
CA GLN A 126 -3.74 -16.50 4.40
C GLN A 126 -3.81 -16.84 5.88
N THR A 127 -3.09 -16.10 6.73
CA THR A 127 -3.12 -16.38 8.17
C THR A 127 -4.46 -16.00 8.79
N ILE A 128 -5.13 -14.99 8.26
CA ILE A 128 -6.49 -14.67 8.70
C ILE A 128 -7.42 -15.86 8.42
N GLU A 129 -7.35 -16.42 7.20
CA GLU A 129 -8.18 -17.58 6.86
C GLU A 129 -7.85 -18.78 7.74
N LEU A 130 -6.59 -18.98 8.01
CA LEU A 130 -6.16 -20.06 8.90
C LEU A 130 -6.72 -19.88 10.31
N ASP A 131 -6.67 -18.66 10.83
CA ASP A 131 -7.21 -18.34 12.15
C ASP A 131 -8.72 -18.53 12.20
N ILE A 132 -9.42 -18.13 11.13
CA ILE A 132 -10.86 -18.35 11.04
C ILE A 132 -11.17 -19.84 11.11
N SER A 133 -10.38 -20.67 10.42
CA SER A 133 -10.62 -22.11 10.40
C SER A 133 -10.43 -22.77 11.75
N LYS A 134 -9.74 -22.12 12.67
CA LYS A 134 -9.51 -22.64 14.03
C LYS A 134 -10.56 -22.15 15.02
N THR A 135 -11.45 -21.25 14.59
CA THR A 135 -12.42 -20.67 15.50
C THR A 135 -13.57 -21.64 15.72
N ASP A 136 -13.86 -21.91 17.00
CA ASP A 136 -14.99 -22.76 17.33
C ASP A 136 -16.30 -22.00 17.19
N VAL A 137 -17.30 -22.69 16.70
CA VAL A 137 -18.66 -22.13 16.59
C VAL A 137 -19.43 -22.55 17.82
N LEU A 138 -19.92 -21.58 18.56
CA LEU A 138 -20.70 -21.83 19.78
C LEU A 138 -22.18 -21.72 19.53
#